data_1524c528deee8375c98c531b35a04fa4
#
_entry.id   1524c528deee8375c98c531b35a04fa4
#
_cell.length_a   1.000
_cell.length_b   1.000
_cell.length_c   1.000
_cell.angle_alpha   90.00
_cell.angle_beta   90.00
_cell.angle_gamma   90.00
#
_symmetry.space_group_name_H-M   'P 1'
#
loop_
_entity.id
_entity.type
_entity.pdbx_description
1 polymer ?
#
loop_
_entity_poly.entity_id
_entity_poly.type
_entity_poly.pdbx_seq_one_letter_code
_entity_poly.pdbx_strand_id
1 'polypeptide(L)'
;MDKPIIMAVDGDAEVLRRIERELRTRYAADYEIICEPSAEGALQRLTALKTAGSEVALLLAADWMPEMPGIEFLTCAHELHPHAKRALTTTIHDYWANFPFTQAILHAITLRQIDHYIFKPHTAPDERFHKSITELLEGWSSQHRGRLELGQIVGEPWAARSHELRDLFQRNRIAYGFYDVQSAQGQALLRHAQALDGPFPVVILFGERVLRDPSNVELADAITGHIRPEQGLYDLTIVGAGPAGLSAAVYGASEGLRTVVIERQAIGGQAGMSSLIRNYLGFPLGISGGDLAARAWNQAWMFGARFSFMRQVAGLRVEGDSRIVVLSDGTEIASRAVVLAMGVTYRRLGIPQLDALTGAGVFYGATGTEAQALQGQQVCVAGGGNSAGQAALHLGKFAERVTMLVQGNSLAESMSEYLMSEIAASANIDVRLRTQVIDGGGRQRLEDLVLQDLASGATETLPTAALFVLIGAEPHTAWLPPAIARDRQGFVLTGTELLADGNDVEWPLPRSPLLLETSVPGVFSAGDVRHGSVKRVASAVGEGAIAVRQVHEYLS
;
A
#
# COMPACT_ATOMS: atom_id res chain seq x y z
N MET A 1 -22.09 -3.50 26.59
CA MET A 1 -21.62 -4.27 25.40
C MET A 1 -20.97 -5.52 25.92
N ASP A 2 -21.32 -6.67 25.38
CA ASP A 2 -20.68 -7.92 25.74
C ASP A 2 -19.21 -7.87 25.29
N LYS A 3 -18.32 -8.52 26.07
CA LYS A 3 -16.89 -8.56 25.74
C LYS A 3 -16.69 -9.37 24.47
N PRO A 4 -15.84 -8.91 23.52
CA PRO A 4 -15.44 -9.75 22.38
C PRO A 4 -14.72 -11.00 22.87
N ILE A 5 -14.76 -12.05 22.06
CA ILE A 5 -14.32 -13.39 22.44
C ILE A 5 -12.94 -13.70 21.84
N ILE A 6 -12.08 -14.28 22.68
CA ILE A 6 -10.88 -15.01 22.24
C ILE A 6 -11.15 -16.48 22.45
N MET A 7 -11.15 -17.29 21.38
CA MET A 7 -11.33 -18.73 21.48
C MET A 7 -10.02 -19.45 21.17
N ALA A 8 -9.67 -20.40 22.04
CA ALA A 8 -8.52 -21.28 21.85
C ALA A 8 -8.99 -22.73 21.76
N VAL A 9 -8.45 -23.48 20.79
CA VAL A 9 -8.79 -24.89 20.53
C VAL A 9 -7.53 -25.73 20.48
N ASP A 10 -7.41 -26.71 21.36
CA ASP A 10 -6.27 -27.63 21.38
C ASP A 10 -6.69 -28.96 21.99
N GLY A 11 -6.41 -30.07 21.31
CA GLY A 11 -6.72 -31.42 21.79
C GLY A 11 -5.88 -31.86 23.00
N ASP A 12 -4.75 -31.21 23.27
CA ASP A 12 -3.94 -31.44 24.45
C ASP A 12 -4.44 -30.60 25.63
N ALA A 13 -5.04 -31.25 26.61
CA ALA A 13 -5.62 -30.60 27.77
C ALA A 13 -4.58 -29.85 28.67
N GLU A 14 -3.30 -30.23 28.64
CA GLU A 14 -2.26 -29.53 29.37
C GLU A 14 -1.86 -28.23 28.67
N VAL A 15 -1.69 -28.32 27.36
CA VAL A 15 -1.40 -27.14 26.50
C VAL A 15 -2.57 -26.16 26.57
N LEU A 16 -3.80 -26.64 26.43
CA LEU A 16 -4.99 -25.80 26.46
C LEU A 16 -5.13 -25.04 27.79
N ARG A 17 -4.90 -25.71 28.92
CA ARG A 17 -4.89 -25.05 30.24
C ARG A 17 -3.79 -24.02 30.38
N ARG A 18 -2.64 -24.22 29.71
CA ARG A 18 -1.53 -23.25 29.72
C ARG A 18 -1.89 -22.02 28.90
N ILE A 19 -2.45 -22.22 27.69
CA ILE A 19 -2.97 -21.14 26.85
C ILE A 19 -4.06 -20.35 27.58
N GLU A 20 -5.02 -21.05 28.18
CA GLU A 20 -6.11 -20.43 28.96
C GLU A 20 -5.59 -19.53 30.08
N ARG A 21 -4.63 -20.02 30.85
CA ARG A 21 -4.02 -19.25 31.95
C ARG A 21 -3.34 -17.97 31.43
N GLU A 22 -2.53 -18.05 30.37
CA GLU A 22 -1.88 -16.88 29.76
C GLU A 22 -2.92 -15.87 29.24
N LEU A 23 -3.93 -16.35 28.51
CA LEU A 23 -4.98 -15.49 27.97
C LEU A 23 -5.80 -14.81 29.09
N ARG A 24 -6.22 -15.56 30.12
CA ARG A 24 -7.01 -15.01 31.22
C ARG A 24 -6.23 -14.00 32.04
N THR A 25 -4.95 -14.25 32.28
CA THR A 25 -4.10 -13.35 33.09
C THR A 25 -3.99 -11.97 32.45
N ARG A 26 -3.92 -11.88 31.12
CA ARG A 26 -3.64 -10.61 30.44
C ARG A 26 -4.85 -9.97 29.76
N TYR A 27 -5.80 -10.78 29.26
CA TYR A 27 -6.87 -10.27 28.40
C TYR A 27 -8.29 -10.39 28.97
N ALA A 28 -8.51 -11.11 30.09
CA ALA A 28 -9.86 -11.31 30.63
C ALA A 28 -10.57 -10.03 31.10
N ALA A 29 -9.83 -8.93 31.29
CA ALA A 29 -10.43 -7.63 31.57
C ALA A 29 -11.26 -7.10 30.39
N ASP A 30 -10.77 -7.31 29.14
CA ASP A 30 -11.33 -6.75 27.93
C ASP A 30 -12.03 -7.76 27.02
N TYR A 31 -11.71 -9.06 27.16
CA TYR A 31 -12.19 -10.16 26.32
C TYR A 31 -12.75 -11.31 27.15
N GLU A 32 -13.75 -12.00 26.59
CA GLU A 32 -14.17 -13.31 27.11
C GLU A 32 -13.27 -14.39 26.54
N ILE A 33 -12.74 -15.27 27.43
CA ILE A 33 -11.83 -16.35 27.03
C ILE A 33 -12.59 -17.67 27.03
N ILE A 34 -12.69 -18.31 25.87
CA ILE A 34 -13.31 -19.62 25.66
C ILE A 34 -12.24 -20.59 25.21
N CYS A 35 -12.17 -21.74 25.86
CA CYS A 35 -11.23 -22.81 25.52
C CYS A 35 -12.02 -24.11 25.26
N GLU A 36 -11.78 -24.70 24.09
CA GLU A 36 -12.45 -25.91 23.63
C GLU A 36 -11.46 -27.03 23.35
N PRO A 37 -11.69 -28.26 23.83
CA PRO A 37 -10.74 -29.37 23.66
C PRO A 37 -10.87 -30.07 22.30
N SER A 38 -11.82 -29.70 21.45
CA SER A 38 -12.06 -30.33 20.16
C SER A 38 -12.52 -29.34 19.10
N ALA A 39 -12.19 -29.61 17.86
CA ALA A 39 -12.61 -28.81 16.72
C ALA A 39 -14.13 -28.81 16.54
N GLU A 40 -14.77 -29.98 16.73
CA GLU A 40 -16.23 -30.12 16.61
C GLU A 40 -16.95 -29.29 17.66
N GLY A 41 -16.56 -29.37 18.93
CA GLY A 41 -17.13 -28.58 20.02
C GLY A 41 -16.95 -27.08 19.79
N ALA A 42 -15.79 -26.67 19.30
CA ALA A 42 -15.51 -25.29 18.95
C ALA A 42 -16.42 -24.78 17.83
N LEU A 43 -16.64 -25.54 16.74
CA LEU A 43 -17.54 -25.15 15.64
C LEU A 43 -19.01 -25.05 16.11
N GLN A 44 -19.45 -25.96 16.96
CA GLN A 44 -20.80 -25.89 17.58
C GLN A 44 -20.93 -24.61 18.42
N ARG A 45 -19.91 -24.31 19.23
CA ARG A 45 -19.87 -23.09 20.04
C ARG A 45 -19.86 -21.81 19.20
N LEU A 46 -19.05 -21.76 18.13
CA LEU A 46 -19.00 -20.64 17.18
C LEU A 46 -20.35 -20.42 16.49
N THR A 47 -21.06 -21.49 16.13
CA THR A 47 -22.40 -21.41 15.55
C THR A 47 -23.39 -20.78 16.52
N ALA A 48 -23.35 -21.18 17.80
CA ALA A 48 -24.19 -20.59 18.84
C ALA A 48 -23.87 -19.11 19.07
N LEU A 49 -22.59 -18.74 19.10
CA LEU A 49 -22.12 -17.35 19.24
C LEU A 49 -22.58 -16.48 18.05
N LYS A 50 -22.52 -16.99 16.82
CA LYS A 50 -23.04 -16.30 15.63
C LYS A 50 -24.54 -16.02 15.77
N THR A 51 -25.31 -17.01 16.24
CA THR A 51 -26.75 -16.86 16.44
C THR A 51 -27.07 -15.84 17.55
N ALA A 52 -26.22 -15.76 18.57
CA ALA A 52 -26.35 -14.78 19.65
C ALA A 52 -25.88 -13.38 19.27
N GLY A 53 -25.27 -13.19 18.09
CA GLY A 53 -24.70 -11.92 17.66
C GLY A 53 -23.42 -11.52 18.40
N SER A 54 -22.73 -12.48 19.03
CA SER A 54 -21.49 -12.23 19.77
C SER A 54 -20.31 -12.06 18.82
N GLU A 55 -19.42 -11.11 19.12
CA GLU A 55 -18.23 -10.84 18.32
C GLU A 55 -17.06 -11.73 18.76
N VAL A 56 -16.45 -12.42 17.79
CA VAL A 56 -15.23 -13.19 17.98
C VAL A 56 -14.06 -12.38 17.44
N ALA A 57 -13.12 -12.03 18.32
CA ALA A 57 -11.96 -11.22 17.96
C ALA A 57 -10.79 -12.06 17.45
N LEU A 58 -10.53 -13.21 18.08
CA LEU A 58 -9.39 -14.05 17.79
C LEU A 58 -9.73 -15.54 17.94
N LEU A 59 -9.30 -16.33 16.96
CA LEU A 59 -9.36 -17.78 16.96
C LEU A 59 -7.92 -18.33 16.97
N LEU A 60 -7.63 -19.15 17.97
CA LEU A 60 -6.38 -19.89 18.11
C LEU A 60 -6.69 -21.36 17.93
N ALA A 61 -6.02 -22.07 17.03
CA ALA A 61 -6.19 -23.49 16.83
C ALA A 61 -4.87 -24.22 16.84
N ALA A 62 -4.79 -25.37 17.51
CA ALA A 62 -3.65 -26.26 17.38
C ALA A 62 -3.45 -26.68 15.93
N ASP A 63 -2.20 -26.86 15.54
CA ASP A 63 -1.80 -27.32 14.21
C ASP A 63 -2.39 -28.69 13.87
N TRP A 64 -2.46 -29.57 14.85
CA TRP A 64 -3.06 -30.89 14.72
C TRP A 64 -4.11 -31.14 15.80
N MET A 65 -5.25 -31.62 15.38
CA MET A 65 -6.37 -32.09 16.24
C MET A 65 -6.90 -33.40 15.67
N PRO A 66 -7.38 -34.34 16.51
CA PRO A 66 -7.80 -35.69 16.06
C PRO A 66 -8.89 -35.66 14.98
N GLU A 67 -9.82 -34.70 15.04
CA GLU A 67 -10.98 -34.64 14.16
C GLU A 67 -10.66 -33.96 12.81
N MET A 68 -9.83 -32.89 12.83
CA MET A 68 -9.44 -32.16 11.62
C MET A 68 -8.17 -31.32 11.85
N PRO A 69 -7.41 -31.03 10.79
CA PRO A 69 -6.26 -30.12 10.85
C PRO A 69 -6.67 -28.70 11.27
N GLY A 70 -5.81 -28.02 12.04
CA GLY A 70 -6.11 -26.66 12.52
C GLY A 70 -6.36 -25.63 11.41
N ILE A 71 -5.70 -25.75 10.27
CA ILE A 71 -5.93 -24.86 9.11
C ILE A 71 -7.34 -25.07 8.55
N GLU A 72 -7.81 -26.31 8.46
CA GLU A 72 -9.17 -26.64 8.00
C GLU A 72 -10.22 -26.12 8.97
N PHE A 73 -10.02 -26.32 10.28
CA PHE A 73 -10.87 -25.75 11.32
C PHE A 73 -10.96 -24.22 11.19
N LEU A 74 -9.84 -23.52 11.07
CA LEU A 74 -9.82 -22.06 10.96
C LEU A 74 -10.49 -21.56 9.67
N THR A 75 -10.46 -22.35 8.61
CA THR A 75 -11.18 -22.06 7.36
C THR A 75 -12.70 -22.16 7.57
N CYS A 76 -13.19 -23.25 8.19
CA CYS A 76 -14.60 -23.40 8.51
C CYS A 76 -15.08 -22.33 9.52
N ALA A 77 -14.29 -22.02 10.53
CA ALA A 77 -14.59 -20.99 11.52
C ALA A 77 -14.68 -19.58 10.89
N HIS A 78 -13.93 -19.32 9.84
CA HIS A 78 -14.00 -18.05 9.09
C HIS A 78 -15.36 -17.84 8.40
N GLU A 79 -15.99 -18.89 7.91
CA GLU A 79 -17.34 -18.79 7.32
C GLU A 79 -18.40 -18.39 8.37
N LEU A 80 -18.16 -18.75 9.63
CA LEU A 80 -19.02 -18.38 10.74
C LEU A 80 -18.73 -16.96 11.23
N HIS A 81 -17.46 -16.62 11.41
CA HIS A 81 -16.99 -15.33 11.95
C HIS A 81 -15.90 -14.71 11.02
N PRO A 82 -16.30 -14.09 9.89
CA PRO A 82 -15.36 -13.64 8.85
C PRO A 82 -14.42 -12.51 9.31
N HIS A 83 -14.76 -11.85 10.40
CA HIS A 83 -13.96 -10.74 10.94
C HIS A 83 -12.98 -11.17 12.03
N ALA A 84 -13.09 -12.39 12.55
CA ALA A 84 -12.16 -12.89 13.55
C ALA A 84 -10.75 -13.06 12.96
N LYS A 85 -9.72 -12.65 13.72
CA LYS A 85 -8.34 -13.00 13.39
C LYS A 85 -8.10 -14.48 13.66
N ARG A 86 -7.25 -15.11 12.85
CA ARG A 86 -7.02 -16.58 12.87
C ARG A 86 -5.56 -16.87 13.01
N ALA A 87 -5.19 -17.59 14.06
CA ALA A 87 -3.81 -18.00 14.26
C ALA A 87 -3.68 -19.50 14.56
N LEU A 88 -2.74 -20.13 13.88
CA LEU A 88 -2.37 -21.51 14.14
C LEU A 88 -1.37 -21.55 15.30
N THR A 89 -1.59 -22.39 16.31
CA THR A 89 -0.62 -22.58 17.39
C THR A 89 0.19 -23.86 17.16
N THR A 90 1.53 -23.74 17.21
CA THR A 90 2.45 -24.86 16.96
C THR A 90 3.61 -24.85 17.95
N THR A 91 4.39 -25.93 18.01
CA THR A 91 5.62 -25.95 18.80
C THR A 91 6.82 -25.47 17.98
N ILE A 92 7.84 -24.94 18.65
CA ILE A 92 9.11 -24.59 18.00
C ILE A 92 9.73 -25.80 17.31
N HIS A 93 9.63 -26.98 17.94
CA HIS A 93 10.17 -28.21 17.40
C HIS A 93 9.48 -28.60 16.08
N ASP A 94 8.15 -28.65 16.04
CA ASP A 94 7.39 -29.05 14.84
C ASP A 94 7.62 -28.07 13.69
N TYR A 95 7.72 -26.77 13.99
CA TYR A 95 8.01 -25.75 12.99
C TYR A 95 9.37 -25.95 12.32
N TRP A 96 10.44 -26.23 13.09
CA TRP A 96 11.79 -26.35 12.53
C TRP A 96 12.15 -27.74 12.05
N ALA A 97 11.60 -28.79 12.66
CA ALA A 97 11.92 -30.17 12.32
C ALA A 97 11.12 -30.72 11.12
N ASN A 98 9.98 -30.10 10.79
CA ASN A 98 9.08 -30.59 9.74
C ASN A 98 8.92 -29.55 8.62
N PHE A 99 9.86 -29.55 7.68
CA PHE A 99 9.85 -28.60 6.55
C PHE A 99 8.56 -28.61 5.71
N PRO A 100 7.95 -29.77 5.34
CA PRO A 100 6.66 -29.80 4.65
C PRO A 100 5.55 -29.12 5.44
N PHE A 101 5.52 -29.29 6.75
CA PHE A 101 4.55 -28.65 7.63
C PHE A 101 4.75 -27.12 7.68
N THR A 102 5.99 -26.65 7.80
CA THR A 102 6.31 -25.23 7.74
C THR A 102 5.87 -24.62 6.40
N GLN A 103 6.10 -25.33 5.29
CA GLN A 103 5.60 -24.88 3.99
C GLN A 103 4.07 -24.80 3.94
N ALA A 104 3.36 -25.75 4.52
CA ALA A 104 1.89 -25.71 4.59
C ALA A 104 1.38 -24.49 5.38
N ILE A 105 2.01 -24.14 6.50
CA ILE A 105 1.70 -22.93 7.27
C ILE A 105 1.92 -21.66 6.43
N LEU A 106 3.08 -21.55 5.77
CA LEU A 106 3.41 -20.40 4.94
C LEU A 106 2.46 -20.28 3.75
N HIS A 107 2.07 -21.42 3.17
CA HIS A 107 1.07 -21.46 2.11
C HIS A 107 -0.32 -21.01 2.60
N ALA A 108 -0.76 -21.49 3.77
CA ALA A 108 -2.03 -21.08 4.37
C ALA A 108 -2.08 -19.56 4.68
N ILE A 109 -0.97 -18.96 5.14
CA ILE A 109 -0.85 -17.51 5.30
C ILE A 109 -0.93 -16.81 3.92
N THR A 110 -0.28 -17.36 2.91
CA THR A 110 -0.29 -16.81 1.56
C THR A 110 -1.69 -16.79 0.96
N LEU A 111 -2.46 -17.85 1.17
CA LEU A 111 -3.85 -17.97 0.73
C LEU A 111 -4.85 -17.26 1.66
N ARG A 112 -4.39 -16.59 2.71
CA ARG A 112 -5.23 -15.93 3.72
C ARG A 112 -6.20 -16.90 4.43
N GLN A 113 -5.87 -18.17 4.53
CA GLN A 113 -6.60 -19.14 5.32
C GLN A 113 -6.37 -18.91 6.82
N ILE A 114 -5.17 -18.46 7.18
CA ILE A 114 -4.80 -17.99 8.52
C ILE A 114 -4.10 -16.64 8.42
N ASP A 115 -4.18 -15.84 9.49
CA ASP A 115 -3.53 -14.53 9.55
C ASP A 115 -2.11 -14.61 10.11
N HIS A 116 -1.86 -15.58 11.02
CA HIS A 116 -0.58 -15.76 11.70
C HIS A 116 -0.38 -17.19 12.16
N TYR A 117 0.86 -17.55 12.54
CA TYR A 117 1.16 -18.69 13.40
C TYR A 117 1.83 -18.21 14.69
N ILE A 118 1.57 -18.92 15.80
CA ILE A 118 2.06 -18.55 17.14
C ILE A 118 2.66 -19.79 17.79
N PHE A 119 3.81 -19.64 18.42
CA PHE A 119 4.35 -20.73 19.23
C PHE A 119 3.56 -20.90 20.50
N LYS A 120 3.22 -22.16 20.84
CA LYS A 120 2.55 -22.52 22.07
C LYS A 120 3.36 -22.02 23.28
N PRO A 121 2.71 -21.40 24.30
CA PRO A 121 3.45 -20.83 25.43
C PRO A 121 4.20 -21.91 26.22
N HIS A 122 5.45 -21.61 26.59
CA HIS A 122 6.33 -22.57 27.26
C HIS A 122 6.53 -22.24 28.74
N THR A 123 6.86 -20.99 29.04
CA THR A 123 7.06 -20.49 30.43
C THR A 123 6.13 -19.31 30.68
N ALA A 124 5.55 -19.22 31.85
CA ALA A 124 4.66 -18.12 32.23
C ALA A 124 5.44 -17.01 32.98
N PRO A 125 5.28 -15.72 32.63
CA PRO A 125 4.59 -15.19 31.46
C PRO A 125 5.41 -15.37 30.18
N ASP A 126 4.76 -15.72 29.07
CA ASP A 126 5.40 -15.86 27.75
C ASP A 126 5.18 -14.58 26.91
N GLU A 127 6.15 -13.67 26.98
CA GLU A 127 6.06 -12.38 26.27
C GLU A 127 6.05 -12.51 24.74
N ARG A 128 6.64 -13.59 24.19
CA ARG A 128 6.57 -13.84 22.73
C ARG A 128 5.16 -14.23 22.31
N PHE A 129 4.52 -15.10 23.09
CA PHE A 129 3.13 -15.47 22.89
C PHE A 129 2.23 -14.24 22.97
N HIS A 130 2.37 -13.44 24.03
CA HIS A 130 1.57 -12.24 24.24
C HIS A 130 1.80 -11.16 23.15
N LYS A 131 3.01 -10.99 22.66
CA LYS A 131 3.29 -10.05 21.58
C LYS A 131 2.46 -10.37 20.32
N SER A 132 2.47 -11.63 19.89
CA SER A 132 1.70 -12.07 18.70
C SER A 132 0.19 -11.93 18.91
N ILE A 133 -0.31 -12.27 20.09
CA ILE A 133 -1.73 -12.08 20.45
C ILE A 133 -2.12 -10.60 20.40
N THR A 134 -1.30 -9.73 21.01
CA THR A 134 -1.56 -8.29 21.02
C THR A 134 -1.60 -7.70 19.61
N GLU A 135 -0.65 -8.05 18.75
CA GLU A 135 -0.61 -7.60 17.35
C GLU A 135 -1.88 -7.99 16.57
N LEU A 136 -2.38 -9.22 16.79
CA LEU A 136 -3.63 -9.68 16.16
C LEU A 136 -4.86 -8.94 16.69
N LEU A 137 -4.94 -8.75 18.02
CA LEU A 137 -6.06 -8.04 18.65
C LEU A 137 -6.07 -6.54 18.30
N GLU A 138 -4.91 -5.90 18.18
CA GLU A 138 -4.79 -4.54 17.66
C GLU A 138 -5.30 -4.46 16.23
N GLY A 139 -4.90 -5.40 15.37
CA GLY A 139 -5.38 -5.51 14.00
C GLY A 139 -6.90 -5.73 13.90
N TRP A 140 -7.49 -6.50 14.82
CA TRP A 140 -8.94 -6.69 14.91
C TRP A 140 -9.63 -5.44 15.45
N SER A 141 -9.17 -4.91 16.56
CA SER A 141 -9.74 -3.74 17.24
C SER A 141 -9.78 -2.51 16.35
N SER A 142 -8.75 -2.32 15.52
CA SER A 142 -8.69 -1.21 14.56
C SER A 142 -9.82 -1.26 13.51
N GLN A 143 -10.46 -2.41 13.31
CA GLN A 143 -11.55 -2.62 12.36
C GLN A 143 -12.94 -2.59 13.03
N HIS A 144 -13.07 -2.92 14.33
CA HIS A 144 -14.34 -3.22 14.99
C HIS A 144 -14.71 -2.30 16.16
N ARG A 145 -13.76 -1.80 16.91
CA ARG A 145 -14.09 -0.80 17.94
C ARG A 145 -14.30 0.53 17.29
N GLY A 146 -15.38 1.23 17.64
CA GLY A 146 -15.67 2.58 17.18
C GLY A 146 -14.41 3.42 17.29
N ARG A 147 -13.79 3.72 16.16
CA ARG A 147 -12.59 4.54 16.11
C ARG A 147 -12.91 5.85 16.79
N LEU A 148 -12.06 6.28 17.70
CA LEU A 148 -12.09 7.68 18.11
C LEU A 148 -11.97 8.49 16.80
N GLU A 149 -13.09 9.05 16.34
CA GLU A 149 -13.10 9.83 15.11
C GLU A 149 -12.34 11.14 15.37
N LEU A 150 -11.15 11.22 14.82
CA LEU A 150 -10.36 12.45 14.86
C LEU A 150 -10.95 13.51 13.92
N GLY A 151 -11.70 13.07 12.91
CA GLY A 151 -12.41 13.90 11.97
C GLY A 151 -13.80 13.37 11.67
N GLN A 152 -14.77 14.26 11.58
CA GLN A 152 -16.14 13.95 11.14
C GLN A 152 -16.40 14.77 9.88
N ILE A 153 -16.71 14.09 8.78
CA ILE A 153 -17.01 14.71 7.49
C ILE A 153 -18.52 14.65 7.31
N VAL A 154 -19.18 15.80 7.22
CA VAL A 154 -20.60 15.89 6.94
C VAL A 154 -20.79 16.49 5.56
N GLY A 155 -21.36 15.74 4.64
CA GLY A 155 -21.50 16.18 3.25
C GLY A 155 -22.43 15.28 2.42
N GLU A 156 -22.59 15.65 1.17
CA GLU A 156 -23.35 14.83 0.21
C GLU A 156 -22.51 13.59 -0.18
N PRO A 157 -23.06 12.36 -0.11
CA PRO A 157 -22.32 11.12 -0.41
C PRO A 157 -21.68 11.09 -1.80
N TRP A 158 -22.31 11.73 -2.76
CA TRP A 158 -21.93 11.71 -4.18
C TRP A 158 -21.16 12.96 -4.64
N ALA A 159 -20.96 13.93 -3.77
CA ALA A 159 -20.19 15.13 -4.11
C ALA A 159 -18.70 14.79 -4.28
N ALA A 160 -18.08 15.29 -5.34
CA ALA A 160 -16.68 15.05 -5.65
C ALA A 160 -15.76 15.43 -4.49
N ARG A 161 -16.04 16.57 -3.81
CA ARG A 161 -15.24 17.01 -2.67
C ARG A 161 -15.40 16.13 -1.44
N SER A 162 -16.60 15.61 -1.17
CA SER A 162 -16.83 14.60 -0.11
C SER A 162 -16.02 13.34 -0.35
N HIS A 163 -15.97 12.87 -1.59
CA HIS A 163 -15.18 11.70 -1.96
C HIS A 163 -13.68 11.96 -1.81
N GLU A 164 -13.19 13.10 -2.30
CA GLU A 164 -11.78 13.50 -2.18
C GLU A 164 -11.33 13.57 -0.71
N LEU A 165 -12.13 14.17 0.17
CA LEU A 165 -11.82 14.25 1.60
C LEU A 165 -11.77 12.87 2.26
N ARG A 166 -12.70 11.98 1.93
CA ARG A 166 -12.70 10.59 2.44
C ARG A 166 -11.43 9.85 2.02
N ASP A 167 -11.05 9.94 0.74
CA ASP A 167 -9.80 9.36 0.21
C ASP A 167 -8.57 9.94 0.93
N LEU A 168 -8.55 11.25 1.14
CA LEU A 168 -7.46 11.94 1.83
C LEU A 168 -7.30 11.47 3.29
N PHE A 169 -8.40 11.38 4.05
CA PHE A 169 -8.37 10.88 5.42
C PHE A 169 -7.92 9.42 5.48
N GLN A 170 -8.46 8.60 4.58
CA GLN A 170 -8.11 7.19 4.50
C GLN A 170 -6.63 6.97 4.16
N ARG A 171 -6.10 7.68 3.15
CA ARG A 171 -4.68 7.59 2.77
C ARG A 171 -3.74 8.04 3.87
N ASN A 172 -4.11 9.09 4.61
CA ASN A 172 -3.32 9.60 5.72
C ASN A 172 -3.62 8.88 7.04
N ARG A 173 -4.44 7.81 7.03
CA ARG A 173 -4.80 7.00 8.22
C ARG A 173 -5.41 7.82 9.35
N ILE A 174 -6.06 8.91 9.02
CA ILE A 174 -6.81 9.71 9.98
C ILE A 174 -8.15 9.02 10.20
N ALA A 175 -8.42 8.62 11.43
CA ALA A 175 -9.69 8.01 11.78
C ALA A 175 -10.83 9.02 11.61
N TYR A 176 -11.83 8.69 10.78
CA TYR A 176 -12.93 9.59 10.49
C TYR A 176 -14.26 8.87 10.39
N GLY A 177 -15.36 9.61 10.67
CA GLY A 177 -16.73 9.25 10.32
C GLY A 177 -17.21 10.07 9.14
N PHE A 178 -17.98 9.45 8.25
CA PHE A 178 -18.68 10.16 7.18
C PHE A 178 -20.19 10.12 7.44
N TYR A 179 -20.81 11.28 7.38
CA TYR A 179 -22.23 11.48 7.68
C TYR A 179 -22.91 12.19 6.52
N ASP A 180 -23.97 11.58 6.02
CA ASP A 180 -24.80 12.23 5.01
C ASP A 180 -25.43 13.48 5.61
N VAL A 181 -25.30 14.59 4.90
CA VAL A 181 -25.87 15.90 5.29
C VAL A 181 -27.37 15.84 5.55
N GLN A 182 -28.11 14.93 4.90
CA GLN A 182 -29.55 14.74 5.07
C GLN A 182 -29.90 13.77 6.20
N SER A 183 -28.95 13.03 6.74
CA SER A 183 -29.20 12.08 7.84
C SER A 183 -29.47 12.80 9.17
N ALA A 184 -30.21 12.13 10.07
CA ALA A 184 -30.46 12.66 11.41
C ALA A 184 -29.15 12.93 12.19
N GLN A 185 -28.14 12.07 11.99
CA GLN A 185 -26.83 12.20 12.62
C GLN A 185 -26.04 13.38 12.02
N GLY A 186 -26.00 13.50 10.68
CA GLY A 186 -25.36 14.61 9.99
C GLY A 186 -25.97 15.96 10.41
N GLN A 187 -27.29 16.05 10.45
CA GLN A 187 -28.00 17.25 10.91
C GLN A 187 -27.74 17.58 12.40
N ALA A 188 -27.57 16.57 13.25
CA ALA A 188 -27.20 16.78 14.64
C ALA A 188 -25.78 17.35 14.78
N LEU A 189 -24.82 16.80 14.03
CA LEU A 189 -23.44 17.28 13.98
C LEU A 189 -23.36 18.72 13.45
N LEU A 190 -24.07 19.04 12.37
CA LEU A 190 -24.11 20.40 11.80
C LEU A 190 -24.71 21.42 12.76
N ARG A 191 -25.76 21.03 13.52
CA ARG A 191 -26.33 21.91 14.58
C ARG A 191 -25.33 22.17 15.68
N HIS A 192 -24.64 21.13 16.15
CA HIS A 192 -23.61 21.26 17.17
C HIS A 192 -22.44 22.13 16.69
N ALA A 193 -22.02 21.96 15.44
CA ALA A 193 -20.97 22.75 14.79
C ALA A 193 -21.40 24.13 14.32
N GLN A 194 -22.67 24.50 14.47
CA GLN A 194 -23.26 25.79 13.97
C GLN A 194 -23.01 25.98 12.47
N ALA A 195 -23.14 24.92 11.67
CA ALA A 195 -22.77 24.88 10.26
C ALA A 195 -23.90 24.37 9.33
N LEU A 196 -25.16 24.59 9.72
CA LEU A 196 -26.34 24.14 8.94
C LEU A 196 -26.44 24.77 7.55
N ASP A 197 -25.93 25.99 7.39
CA ASP A 197 -26.08 26.78 6.15
C ASP A 197 -24.97 26.50 5.11
N GLY A 198 -24.06 25.53 5.39
CA GLY A 198 -22.93 25.21 4.49
C GLY A 198 -21.85 26.31 4.47
N PRO A 199 -20.98 26.36 3.47
CA PRO A 199 -20.84 25.40 2.37
C PRO A 199 -20.43 23.98 2.81
N PHE A 200 -20.80 22.98 1.99
CA PHE A 200 -20.48 21.58 2.24
C PHE A 200 -19.36 21.08 1.32
N PRO A 201 -18.58 20.03 1.74
CA PRO A 201 -18.69 19.30 3.01
C PRO A 201 -18.14 20.09 4.21
N VAL A 202 -18.72 19.86 5.38
CA VAL A 202 -18.19 20.37 6.66
C VAL A 202 -17.31 19.30 7.29
N VAL A 203 -16.12 19.69 7.73
CA VAL A 203 -15.18 18.82 8.46
C VAL A 203 -15.04 19.32 9.90
N ILE A 204 -15.33 18.46 10.85
CA ILE A 204 -15.17 18.73 12.29
C ILE A 204 -13.96 17.92 12.77
N LEU A 205 -12.89 18.59 13.18
CA LEU A 205 -11.66 17.96 13.68
C LEU A 205 -11.60 18.02 15.19
N PHE A 206 -11.19 16.92 15.81
CA PHE A 206 -10.97 16.78 17.25
C PHE A 206 -12.21 17.17 18.10
N GLY A 207 -13.40 17.11 17.50
CA GLY A 207 -14.66 17.50 18.14
C GLY A 207 -14.93 19.01 18.26
N GLU A 208 -13.97 19.85 17.93
CA GLU A 208 -14.04 21.29 18.20
C GLU A 208 -13.82 22.17 16.97
N ARG A 209 -12.87 21.81 16.10
CA ARG A 209 -12.47 22.66 14.98
C ARG A 209 -13.33 22.41 13.74
N VAL A 210 -14.13 23.38 13.37
CA VAL A 210 -15.06 23.30 12.23
C VAL A 210 -14.46 23.98 11.01
N LEU A 211 -14.38 23.25 9.90
CA LEU A 211 -13.96 23.73 8.59
C LEU A 211 -15.12 23.54 7.61
N ARG A 212 -15.41 24.57 6.80
CA ARG A 212 -16.49 24.54 5.81
C ARG A 212 -15.90 24.52 4.42
N ASP A 213 -16.19 23.49 3.66
CA ASP A 213 -15.62 23.22 2.32
C ASP A 213 -14.10 23.48 2.27
N PRO A 214 -13.31 22.87 3.20
CA PRO A 214 -11.90 23.22 3.33
C PRO A 214 -11.11 22.75 2.11
N SER A 215 -10.15 23.56 1.66
CA SER A 215 -9.08 23.09 0.77
C SER A 215 -8.19 22.06 1.48
N ASN A 216 -7.41 21.28 0.70
CA ASN A 216 -6.47 20.33 1.28
C ASN A 216 -5.41 21.02 2.16
N VAL A 217 -5.02 22.23 1.79
CA VAL A 217 -4.07 23.06 2.53
C VAL A 217 -4.64 23.48 3.89
N GLU A 218 -5.88 24.00 3.92
CA GLU A 218 -6.55 24.38 5.17
C GLU A 218 -6.75 23.17 6.09
N LEU A 219 -7.08 22.02 5.52
CA LEU A 219 -7.21 20.79 6.27
C LEU A 219 -5.86 20.35 6.87
N ALA A 220 -4.79 20.38 6.08
CA ALA A 220 -3.44 20.08 6.56
C ALA A 220 -3.03 21.00 7.71
N ASP A 221 -3.22 22.29 7.53
CA ASP A 221 -2.90 23.30 8.56
C ASP A 221 -3.74 23.10 9.83
N ALA A 222 -4.98 22.63 9.66
CA ALA A 222 -5.85 22.33 10.79
C ALA A 222 -5.39 21.08 11.56
N ILE A 223 -4.89 20.06 10.88
CA ILE A 223 -4.45 18.80 11.49
C ILE A 223 -3.05 18.94 12.09
N THR A 224 -2.13 19.60 11.38
CA THR A 224 -0.70 19.62 11.73
C THR A 224 -0.27 20.88 12.49
N GLY A 225 -1.16 21.86 12.69
CA GLY A 225 -0.86 23.08 13.43
C GLY A 225 0.05 24.05 12.68
N HIS A 226 -0.15 24.25 11.38
CA HIS A 226 0.65 25.17 10.53
C HIS A 226 2.15 24.86 10.53
N ILE A 227 2.54 23.60 10.31
CA ILE A 227 3.95 23.27 10.09
C ILE A 227 4.38 23.87 8.74
N ARG A 228 4.72 25.16 8.75
CA ARG A 228 5.41 25.80 7.63
C ARG A 228 6.88 25.40 7.65
N PRO A 229 7.51 25.26 6.48
CA PRO A 229 8.96 25.14 6.42
C PRO A 229 9.59 26.29 7.21
N GLU A 230 10.55 25.96 8.06
CA GLU A 230 11.28 27.00 8.81
C GLU A 230 12.01 27.91 7.82
N GLN A 231 12.07 29.21 8.12
CA GLN A 231 12.86 30.14 7.33
C GLN A 231 14.35 29.78 7.40
N GLY A 232 15.03 29.94 6.29
CA GLY A 232 16.46 29.70 6.16
C GLY A 232 16.82 28.61 5.16
N LEU A 233 18.12 28.44 4.92
CA LEU A 233 18.65 27.51 3.95
C LEU A 233 18.63 26.08 4.51
N TYR A 234 17.97 25.15 3.83
CA TYR A 234 18.08 23.72 4.08
C TYR A 234 19.32 23.14 3.38
N ASP A 235 19.86 22.06 3.90
CA ASP A 235 20.87 21.29 3.17
C ASP A 235 20.21 20.46 2.09
N LEU A 236 19.02 19.89 2.39
CA LEU A 236 18.30 18.97 1.52
C LEU A 236 16.80 19.25 1.52
N THR A 237 16.24 19.47 0.33
CA THR A 237 14.79 19.44 0.08
C THR A 237 14.44 18.17 -0.69
N ILE A 238 13.46 17.42 -0.21
CA ILE A 238 12.95 16.19 -0.84
C ILE A 238 11.53 16.45 -1.33
N VAL A 239 11.28 16.20 -2.62
CA VAL A 239 9.96 16.36 -3.21
C VAL A 239 9.32 14.98 -3.38
N GLY A 240 8.31 14.68 -2.56
CA GLY A 240 7.58 13.41 -2.50
C GLY A 240 7.96 12.57 -1.28
N ALA A 241 6.95 12.06 -0.57
CA ALA A 241 7.08 11.20 0.59
C ALA A 241 6.70 9.73 0.30
N GLY A 242 6.97 9.25 -0.92
CA GLY A 242 6.95 7.82 -1.26
C GLY A 242 8.17 7.10 -0.66
N PRO A 243 8.35 5.79 -0.95
CA PRO A 243 9.46 5.00 -0.39
C PRO A 243 10.84 5.60 -0.62
N ALA A 244 11.12 6.15 -1.81
CA ALA A 244 12.39 6.81 -2.11
C ALA A 244 12.59 8.08 -1.28
N GLY A 245 11.57 8.94 -1.22
CA GLY A 245 11.64 10.19 -0.45
C GLY A 245 11.72 9.97 1.05
N LEU A 246 10.97 9.00 1.59
CA LEU A 246 11.05 8.64 3.01
C LEU A 246 12.42 8.06 3.37
N SER A 247 13.00 7.23 2.51
CA SER A 247 14.37 6.74 2.70
C SER A 247 15.37 7.90 2.67
N ALA A 248 15.30 8.78 1.68
CA ALA A 248 16.15 9.96 1.63
C ALA A 248 15.98 10.86 2.88
N ALA A 249 14.76 10.97 3.41
CA ALA A 249 14.51 11.74 4.64
C ALA A 249 15.15 11.11 5.88
N VAL A 250 15.04 9.79 6.01
CA VAL A 250 15.68 9.05 7.13
C VAL A 250 17.19 9.22 7.07
N TYR A 251 17.81 8.96 5.92
CA TYR A 251 19.28 9.06 5.79
C TYR A 251 19.74 10.51 5.91
N GLY A 252 19.12 11.46 5.21
CA GLY A 252 19.50 12.86 5.26
C GLY A 252 19.47 13.42 6.67
N ALA A 253 18.39 13.19 7.42
CA ALA A 253 18.27 13.67 8.79
C ALA A 253 19.18 12.93 9.77
N SER A 254 19.32 11.60 9.66
CA SER A 254 20.20 10.81 10.54
C SER A 254 21.69 11.14 10.34
N GLU A 255 22.08 11.60 9.16
CA GLU A 255 23.44 12.01 8.81
C GLU A 255 23.69 13.52 9.02
N GLY A 256 22.72 14.21 9.66
CA GLY A 256 22.89 15.59 10.12
C GLY A 256 22.55 16.68 9.11
N LEU A 257 21.98 16.33 7.94
CA LEU A 257 21.49 17.32 7.00
C LEU A 257 20.20 17.96 7.50
N ARG A 258 20.10 19.29 7.46
CA ARG A 258 18.84 19.99 7.68
C ARG A 258 17.87 19.68 6.52
N THR A 259 16.98 18.72 6.75
CA THR A 259 16.15 18.09 5.72
C THR A 259 14.68 18.50 5.83
N VAL A 260 14.07 18.87 4.69
CA VAL A 260 12.64 19.09 4.56
C VAL A 260 12.05 18.22 3.45
N VAL A 261 10.88 17.61 3.71
CA VAL A 261 10.12 16.79 2.76
C VAL A 261 8.82 17.50 2.41
N ILE A 262 8.51 17.59 1.14
CA ILE A 262 7.28 18.18 0.62
C ILE A 262 6.43 17.06 0.03
N GLU A 263 5.20 16.89 0.53
CA GLU A 263 4.28 15.87 0.06
C GLU A 263 2.92 16.49 -0.32
N ARG A 264 2.45 16.17 -1.52
CA ARG A 264 1.21 16.78 -2.04
C ARG A 264 -0.09 16.11 -1.57
N GLN A 265 -0.06 14.81 -1.22
CA GLN A 265 -1.26 14.04 -0.92
C GLN A 265 -1.16 13.25 0.38
N ALA A 266 -0.32 12.23 0.41
CA ALA A 266 -0.23 11.32 1.53
C ALA A 266 1.15 10.65 1.62
N ILE A 267 1.57 10.38 2.85
CA ILE A 267 2.80 9.64 3.15
C ILE A 267 2.73 8.22 2.58
N GLY A 268 3.83 7.76 2.01
CA GLY A 268 3.96 6.43 1.43
C GLY A 268 3.69 6.38 -0.07
N GLY A 269 3.13 7.44 -0.66
CA GLY A 269 2.84 7.50 -2.08
C GLY A 269 2.01 6.31 -2.58
N GLN A 270 2.32 5.75 -3.74
CA GLN A 270 1.64 4.58 -4.30
C GLN A 270 1.80 3.33 -3.43
N ALA A 271 2.99 3.13 -2.83
CA ALA A 271 3.23 1.98 -1.96
C ALA A 271 2.35 2.01 -0.71
N GLY A 272 2.04 3.20 -0.18
CA GLY A 272 1.17 3.38 0.99
C GLY A 272 -0.24 2.81 0.82
N MET A 273 -0.71 2.67 -0.43
CA MET A 273 -2.04 2.10 -0.75
C MET A 273 -2.04 0.57 -0.82
N SER A 274 -0.87 -0.07 -0.83
CA SER A 274 -0.79 -1.53 -0.91
C SER A 274 -1.28 -2.17 0.39
N SER A 275 -2.26 -3.07 0.29
CA SER A 275 -2.81 -3.76 1.46
C SER A 275 -1.78 -4.66 2.15
N LEU A 276 -0.86 -5.25 1.37
CA LEU A 276 0.19 -6.13 1.87
C LEU A 276 1.38 -6.18 0.90
N ILE A 277 2.57 -5.83 1.40
CA ILE A 277 3.86 -5.94 0.70
C ILE A 277 4.59 -7.15 1.31
N ARG A 278 4.75 -8.23 0.54
CA ARG A 278 5.34 -9.50 1.02
C ARG A 278 6.82 -9.64 0.72
N ASN A 279 7.32 -8.90 -0.27
CA ASN A 279 8.69 -8.98 -0.76
C ASN A 279 9.59 -7.86 -0.25
N TYR A 280 9.22 -7.21 0.86
CA TYR A 280 10.08 -6.27 1.54
C TYR A 280 10.86 -6.97 2.66
N LEU A 281 12.18 -6.82 2.62
CA LEU A 281 13.10 -7.50 3.54
C LEU A 281 12.78 -7.17 5.02
N GLY A 282 12.79 -8.19 5.89
CA GLY A 282 12.55 -8.05 7.32
C GLY A 282 11.09 -8.28 7.76
N PHE A 283 10.17 -8.50 6.82
CA PHE A 283 8.75 -8.74 7.10
C PHE A 283 8.29 -10.08 6.50
N PRO A 284 8.57 -11.21 7.15
CA PRO A 284 8.28 -12.54 6.60
C PRO A 284 6.79 -12.80 6.36
N LEU A 285 5.90 -12.16 7.11
CA LEU A 285 4.45 -12.22 6.93
C LEU A 285 3.91 -11.09 6.03
N GLY A 286 4.80 -10.26 5.50
CA GLY A 286 4.45 -9.03 4.80
C GLY A 286 4.14 -7.87 5.76
N ILE A 287 3.99 -6.70 5.20
CA ILE A 287 3.59 -5.47 5.91
C ILE A 287 2.66 -4.66 5.00
N SER A 288 1.65 -4.00 5.55
CA SER A 288 0.87 -3.06 4.75
C SER A 288 1.75 -1.89 4.30
N GLY A 289 1.51 -1.40 3.09
CA GLY A 289 2.26 -0.24 2.59
C GLY A 289 2.11 0.99 3.49
N GLY A 290 0.92 1.18 4.06
CA GLY A 290 0.68 2.25 5.00
C GLY A 290 1.43 2.10 6.33
N ASP A 291 1.57 0.87 6.87
CA ASP A 291 2.37 0.64 8.10
C ASP A 291 3.85 0.87 7.84
N LEU A 292 4.35 0.39 6.70
CA LEU A 292 5.73 0.63 6.29
C LEU A 292 6.02 2.13 6.17
N ALA A 293 5.13 2.86 5.52
CA ALA A 293 5.26 4.31 5.34
C ALA A 293 5.18 5.07 6.68
N ALA A 294 4.25 4.71 7.57
CA ALA A 294 4.12 5.31 8.89
C ALA A 294 5.38 5.09 9.75
N ARG A 295 5.94 3.88 9.72
CA ARG A 295 7.21 3.58 10.43
C ARG A 295 8.37 4.40 9.88
N ALA A 296 8.51 4.50 8.56
CA ALA A 296 9.56 5.29 7.92
C ALA A 296 9.40 6.80 8.20
N TRP A 297 8.18 7.31 8.17
CA TRP A 297 7.89 8.70 8.54
C TRP A 297 8.25 9.00 9.99
N ASN A 298 7.81 8.16 10.94
CA ASN A 298 8.15 8.32 12.36
C ASN A 298 9.67 8.31 12.56
N GLN A 299 10.37 7.42 11.86
CA GLN A 299 11.83 7.33 11.94
C GLN A 299 12.51 8.61 11.42
N ALA A 300 12.10 9.12 10.26
CA ALA A 300 12.63 10.37 9.72
C ALA A 300 12.34 11.56 10.63
N TRP A 301 11.13 11.62 11.19
CA TRP A 301 10.73 12.66 12.13
C TRP A 301 11.56 12.62 13.43
N MET A 302 11.82 11.43 13.98
CA MET A 302 12.67 11.25 15.16
C MET A 302 14.11 11.72 14.93
N PHE A 303 14.62 11.62 13.70
CA PHE A 303 15.93 12.18 13.34
C PHE A 303 15.90 13.67 13.01
N GLY A 304 14.73 14.32 13.06
CA GLY A 304 14.59 15.76 12.89
C GLY A 304 14.22 16.22 11.48
N ALA A 305 13.88 15.31 10.56
CA ALA A 305 13.34 15.70 9.27
C ALA A 305 12.04 16.49 9.44
N ARG A 306 11.89 17.57 8.68
CA ARG A 306 10.67 18.38 8.65
C ARG A 306 9.79 17.93 7.50
N PHE A 307 8.47 18.00 7.68
CA PHE A 307 7.50 17.60 6.66
C PHE A 307 6.52 18.73 6.38
N SER A 308 6.31 19.03 5.10
CA SER A 308 5.31 19.98 4.61
C SER A 308 4.25 19.18 3.85
N PHE A 309 3.12 18.91 4.53
CA PHE A 309 2.06 18.04 4.01
C PHE A 309 1.05 18.81 3.17
N MET A 310 0.45 18.08 2.20
CA MET A 310 -0.60 18.59 1.32
C MET A 310 -0.18 19.87 0.59
N ARG A 311 1.13 19.99 0.32
CA ARG A 311 1.70 21.10 -0.43
C ARG A 311 2.19 20.63 -1.78
N GLN A 312 1.73 21.26 -2.82
CA GLN A 312 2.13 20.95 -4.18
C GLN A 312 3.31 21.83 -4.59
N VAL A 313 4.34 21.22 -5.15
CA VAL A 313 5.43 21.95 -5.79
C VAL A 313 5.00 22.39 -7.18
N ALA A 314 5.21 23.66 -7.49
CA ALA A 314 4.89 24.30 -8.76
C ALA A 314 6.11 24.64 -9.61
N GLY A 315 7.31 24.71 -9.01
CA GLY A 315 8.51 25.05 -9.74
C GLY A 315 9.81 24.74 -9.00
N LEU A 316 10.89 24.71 -9.77
CA LEU A 316 12.26 24.60 -9.29
C LEU A 316 13.13 25.56 -10.09
N ARG A 317 13.93 26.37 -9.42
CA ARG A 317 14.92 27.24 -10.06
C ARG A 317 16.25 27.17 -9.33
N VAL A 318 17.31 27.54 -10.02
CA VAL A 318 18.67 27.58 -9.49
C VAL A 318 19.07 29.04 -9.33
N GLU A 319 19.54 29.41 -8.15
CA GLU A 319 20.06 30.75 -7.84
C GLU A 319 21.41 30.62 -7.12
N GLY A 320 22.49 30.80 -7.89
CA GLY A 320 23.84 30.54 -7.37
C GLY A 320 23.98 29.10 -6.85
N ASP A 321 24.39 28.98 -5.59
CA ASP A 321 24.55 27.67 -4.94
C ASP A 321 23.24 27.13 -4.36
N SER A 322 22.13 27.86 -4.50
CA SER A 322 20.83 27.47 -3.93
C SER A 322 19.89 26.90 -5.01
N ARG A 323 19.12 25.91 -4.62
CA ARG A 323 18.00 25.32 -5.37
C ARG A 323 16.73 25.78 -4.67
N ILE A 324 15.92 26.54 -5.37
CA ILE A 324 14.69 27.12 -4.83
C ILE A 324 13.51 26.29 -5.31
N VAL A 325 12.85 25.60 -4.40
CA VAL A 325 11.60 24.89 -4.66
C VAL A 325 10.44 25.85 -4.37
N VAL A 326 9.57 26.03 -5.36
CA VAL A 326 8.41 26.93 -5.26
C VAL A 326 7.15 26.11 -5.10
N LEU A 327 6.37 26.39 -4.07
CA LEU A 327 5.07 25.75 -3.82
C LEU A 327 3.96 26.48 -4.59
N SER A 328 2.81 25.83 -4.77
CA SER A 328 1.66 26.39 -5.48
C SER A 328 1.05 27.61 -4.81
N ASP A 329 1.28 27.80 -3.50
CA ASP A 329 0.86 28.99 -2.73
C ASP A 329 1.88 30.15 -2.80
N GLY A 330 2.95 30.00 -3.59
CA GLY A 330 4.02 30.98 -3.71
C GLY A 330 5.11 30.89 -2.63
N THR A 331 5.00 29.98 -1.69
CA THR A 331 6.05 29.75 -0.69
C THR A 331 7.30 29.23 -1.34
N GLU A 332 8.47 29.78 -0.99
CA GLU A 332 9.76 29.38 -1.51
C GLU A 332 10.59 28.67 -0.43
N ILE A 333 11.22 27.57 -0.81
CA ILE A 333 12.08 26.78 0.05
C ILE A 333 13.47 26.73 -0.60
N ALA A 334 14.43 27.39 0.03
CA ALA A 334 15.81 27.39 -0.41
C ALA A 334 16.57 26.21 0.18
N SER A 335 17.33 25.49 -0.65
CA SER A 335 18.19 24.39 -0.22
C SER A 335 19.47 24.29 -1.05
N ARG A 336 20.49 23.63 -0.51
CA ARG A 336 21.75 23.38 -1.22
C ARG A 336 21.61 22.24 -2.23
N ALA A 337 20.77 21.25 -1.91
CA ALA A 337 20.46 20.12 -2.78
C ALA A 337 18.97 19.77 -2.77
N VAL A 338 18.51 19.15 -3.86
CA VAL A 338 17.12 18.67 -4.01
C VAL A 338 17.11 17.21 -4.44
N VAL A 339 16.24 16.38 -3.83
CA VAL A 339 15.91 15.04 -4.30
C VAL A 339 14.50 15.01 -4.86
N LEU A 340 14.36 14.69 -6.12
CA LEU A 340 13.10 14.49 -6.83
C LEU A 340 12.64 13.04 -6.64
N ALA A 341 11.61 12.82 -5.81
CA ALA A 341 11.08 11.50 -5.46
C ALA A 341 9.55 11.42 -5.65
N MET A 342 9.00 12.16 -6.65
CA MET A 342 7.57 12.33 -6.86
C MET A 342 6.85 11.05 -7.32
N GLY A 343 7.58 10.03 -7.74
CA GLY A 343 7.01 8.79 -8.24
C GLY A 343 6.20 8.95 -9.53
N VAL A 344 5.28 8.01 -9.73
CA VAL A 344 4.42 7.92 -10.92
C VAL A 344 2.97 7.71 -10.51
N THR A 345 2.04 7.98 -11.41
CA THR A 345 0.67 7.46 -11.34
C THR A 345 0.50 6.38 -12.41
N TYR A 346 0.06 5.18 -12.03
CA TYR A 346 -0.32 4.16 -12.99
C TYR A 346 -1.59 4.58 -13.71
N ARG A 347 -1.62 4.41 -15.03
CA ARG A 347 -2.81 4.66 -15.83
C ARG A 347 -3.89 3.67 -15.44
N ARG A 348 -5.10 4.18 -15.25
CA ARG A 348 -6.28 3.38 -14.94
C ARG A 348 -7.11 3.12 -16.18
N LEU A 349 -7.87 2.04 -16.16
CA LEU A 349 -8.84 1.75 -17.23
C LEU A 349 -10.02 2.73 -17.20
N GLY A 350 -10.31 3.32 -16.04
CA GLY A 350 -11.43 4.25 -15.84
C GLY A 350 -12.80 3.55 -15.86
N ILE A 351 -12.82 2.27 -15.49
CA ILE A 351 -14.04 1.44 -15.42
C ILE A 351 -14.41 1.31 -13.93
N PRO A 352 -15.48 1.97 -13.45
CA PRO A 352 -15.79 2.05 -12.02
C PRO A 352 -15.95 0.69 -11.33
N GLN A 353 -16.54 -0.30 -12.01
CA GLN A 353 -16.75 -1.65 -11.49
C GLN A 353 -15.42 -2.35 -11.23
N LEU A 354 -14.44 -2.20 -12.12
CA LEU A 354 -13.10 -2.76 -11.97
C LEU A 354 -12.26 -1.98 -10.96
N ASP A 355 -12.41 -0.67 -10.91
CA ASP A 355 -11.71 0.17 -9.92
C ASP A 355 -12.15 -0.18 -8.49
N ALA A 356 -13.41 -0.54 -8.27
CA ALA A 356 -13.93 -1.03 -6.98
C ALA A 356 -13.32 -2.37 -6.54
N LEU A 357 -12.84 -3.18 -7.48
CA LEU A 357 -12.19 -4.47 -7.24
C LEU A 357 -10.65 -4.37 -7.15
N THR A 358 -10.10 -3.15 -7.04
CA THR A 358 -8.65 -2.97 -6.86
C THR A 358 -8.15 -3.67 -5.59
N GLY A 359 -7.18 -4.59 -5.75
CA GLY A 359 -6.70 -5.47 -4.68
C GLY A 359 -7.53 -6.74 -4.46
N ALA A 360 -8.70 -6.84 -5.09
CA ALA A 360 -9.60 -7.99 -5.05
C ALA A 360 -9.74 -8.64 -6.45
N GLY A 361 -8.61 -8.83 -7.12
CA GLY A 361 -8.51 -9.40 -8.47
C GLY A 361 -8.16 -8.39 -9.55
N VAL A 362 -8.25 -7.07 -9.31
CA VAL A 362 -7.73 -6.03 -10.21
C VAL A 362 -6.48 -5.40 -9.61
N PHE A 363 -5.38 -5.42 -10.34
CA PHE A 363 -4.07 -4.97 -9.87
C PHE A 363 -3.46 -3.98 -10.86
N TYR A 364 -2.96 -2.85 -10.35
CA TYR A 364 -2.23 -1.85 -11.12
C TYR A 364 -0.74 -1.94 -10.81
N GLY A 365 0.09 -2.15 -11.82
CA GLY A 365 1.54 -2.26 -11.68
C GLY A 365 2.06 -3.67 -11.48
N ALA A 366 3.16 -3.83 -10.75
CA ALA A 366 3.94 -5.05 -10.70
C ALA A 366 3.28 -6.25 -9.97
N THR A 367 3.51 -7.45 -10.48
CA THR A 367 2.83 -8.71 -10.19
C THR A 367 3.57 -9.64 -9.22
N GLY A 368 4.33 -9.13 -8.25
CA GLY A 368 5.31 -9.97 -7.54
C GLY A 368 4.73 -11.07 -6.64
N THR A 369 3.78 -10.76 -5.79
CA THR A 369 3.31 -11.66 -4.72
C THR A 369 1.97 -12.32 -5.01
N GLU A 370 1.20 -11.74 -5.90
CA GLU A 370 -0.14 -12.21 -6.27
C GLU A 370 -0.07 -13.47 -7.14
N ALA A 371 1.01 -13.64 -7.90
CA ALA A 371 1.17 -14.73 -8.86
C ALA A 371 1.03 -16.13 -8.23
N GLN A 372 1.60 -16.34 -7.03
CA GLN A 372 1.48 -17.63 -6.33
C GLN A 372 0.05 -17.93 -5.87
N ALA A 373 -0.69 -16.91 -5.47
CA ALA A 373 -2.09 -17.06 -5.05
C ALA A 373 -3.03 -17.38 -6.22
N LEU A 374 -2.57 -17.19 -7.46
CA LEU A 374 -3.31 -17.44 -8.69
C LEU A 374 -2.92 -18.76 -9.37
N GLN A 375 -2.29 -19.68 -8.62
CA GLN A 375 -1.91 -20.99 -9.14
C GLN A 375 -3.13 -21.75 -9.68
N GLY A 376 -3.01 -22.24 -10.92
CA GLY A 376 -4.09 -22.98 -11.59
C GLY A 376 -5.31 -22.14 -11.98
N GLN A 377 -5.22 -20.79 -11.93
CA GLN A 377 -6.28 -19.89 -12.31
C GLN A 377 -6.04 -19.29 -13.70
N GLN A 378 -7.12 -18.82 -14.33
CA GLN A 378 -7.04 -18.02 -15.55
C GLN A 378 -6.90 -16.55 -15.18
N VAL A 379 -5.92 -15.88 -15.77
CA VAL A 379 -5.61 -14.48 -15.46
C VAL A 379 -5.41 -13.66 -16.74
N CYS A 380 -5.70 -12.37 -16.65
CA CYS A 380 -5.53 -11.43 -17.76
C CYS A 380 -4.45 -10.39 -17.46
N VAL A 381 -3.72 -9.97 -18.50
CA VAL A 381 -2.75 -8.88 -18.45
C VAL A 381 -3.15 -7.85 -19.52
N ALA A 382 -3.60 -6.68 -19.12
CA ALA A 382 -3.87 -5.58 -20.03
C ALA A 382 -2.60 -4.75 -20.24
N GLY A 383 -2.09 -4.73 -21.48
CA GLY A 383 -0.90 -4.00 -21.88
C GLY A 383 -0.07 -4.75 -22.92
N GLY A 384 0.69 -4.00 -23.74
CA GLY A 384 1.53 -4.55 -24.81
C GLY A 384 3.03 -4.24 -24.69
N GLY A 385 3.46 -3.53 -23.63
CA GLY A 385 4.87 -3.15 -23.45
C GLY A 385 5.68 -4.18 -22.65
N ASN A 386 6.98 -3.90 -22.47
CA ASN A 386 7.91 -4.78 -21.75
C ASN A 386 7.42 -5.20 -20.36
N SER A 387 6.83 -4.27 -19.59
CA SER A 387 6.29 -4.59 -18.25
C SER A 387 5.16 -5.62 -18.31
N ALA A 388 4.29 -5.53 -19.32
CA ALA A 388 3.21 -6.50 -19.52
C ALA A 388 3.75 -7.86 -19.94
N GLY A 389 4.76 -7.90 -20.83
CA GLY A 389 5.43 -9.14 -21.26
C GLY A 389 6.12 -9.85 -20.10
N GLN A 390 6.88 -9.11 -19.28
CA GLN A 390 7.54 -9.65 -18.09
C GLN A 390 6.52 -10.20 -17.07
N ALA A 391 5.41 -9.48 -16.89
CA ALA A 391 4.33 -9.91 -16.01
C ALA A 391 3.66 -11.19 -16.53
N ALA A 392 3.35 -11.27 -17.81
CA ALA A 392 2.75 -12.44 -18.43
C ALA A 392 3.64 -13.69 -18.28
N LEU A 393 4.95 -13.56 -18.55
CA LEU A 393 5.92 -14.64 -18.36
C LEU A 393 6.06 -15.06 -16.89
N HIS A 394 6.00 -14.10 -15.97
CA HIS A 394 6.04 -14.40 -14.54
C HIS A 394 4.78 -15.13 -14.09
N LEU A 395 3.60 -14.64 -14.47
CA LEU A 395 2.31 -15.26 -14.16
C LEU A 395 2.16 -16.64 -14.79
N GLY A 396 2.67 -16.83 -16.01
CA GLY A 396 2.65 -18.11 -16.72
C GLY A 396 3.35 -19.26 -15.99
N LYS A 397 4.19 -18.95 -15.00
CA LYS A 397 4.83 -19.98 -14.14
C LYS A 397 3.87 -20.57 -13.11
N PHE A 398 2.75 -19.93 -12.84
CA PHE A 398 1.80 -20.28 -11.76
C PHE A 398 0.38 -20.47 -12.29
N ALA A 399 -0.08 -19.58 -13.16
CA ALA A 399 -1.43 -19.59 -13.70
C ALA A 399 -1.64 -20.76 -14.68
N GLU A 400 -2.86 -21.28 -14.74
CA GLU A 400 -3.26 -22.25 -15.77
C GLU A 400 -3.15 -21.61 -17.16
N ARG A 401 -3.65 -20.38 -17.29
CA ARG A 401 -3.64 -19.61 -18.54
C ARG A 401 -3.46 -18.12 -18.26
N VAL A 402 -2.63 -17.48 -19.06
CA VAL A 402 -2.47 -16.02 -19.07
C VAL A 402 -2.96 -15.48 -20.41
N THR A 403 -3.90 -14.56 -20.39
CA THR A 403 -4.37 -13.87 -21.61
C THR A 403 -3.86 -12.43 -21.61
N MET A 404 -2.98 -12.09 -22.54
CA MET A 404 -2.54 -10.72 -22.77
C MET A 404 -3.55 -9.98 -23.65
N LEU A 405 -4.04 -8.84 -23.19
CA LEU A 405 -5.00 -7.98 -23.86
C LEU A 405 -4.26 -6.74 -24.37
N VAL A 406 -4.08 -6.65 -25.67
CA VAL A 406 -3.26 -5.64 -26.33
C VAL A 406 -4.12 -4.83 -27.31
N GLN A 407 -4.19 -3.52 -27.09
CA GLN A 407 -4.97 -2.63 -27.99
C GLN A 407 -4.30 -2.43 -29.37
N GLY A 408 -2.96 -2.54 -29.42
CA GLY A 408 -2.18 -2.42 -30.64
C GLY A 408 -2.35 -3.59 -31.61
N ASN A 409 -1.84 -3.39 -32.82
CA ASN A 409 -1.87 -4.41 -33.88
C ASN A 409 -0.74 -5.43 -33.75
N SER A 410 0.29 -5.12 -32.97
CA SER A 410 1.48 -5.96 -32.76
C SER A 410 2.13 -5.69 -31.41
N LEU A 411 2.76 -6.69 -30.81
CA LEU A 411 3.63 -6.51 -29.66
C LEU A 411 4.93 -5.77 -30.03
N ALA A 412 5.40 -5.88 -31.27
CA ALA A 412 6.65 -5.28 -31.75
C ALA A 412 6.65 -3.73 -31.68
N GLU A 413 5.47 -3.11 -31.54
CA GLU A 413 5.36 -1.66 -31.38
C GLU A 413 5.95 -1.15 -30.05
N SER A 414 5.99 -1.98 -29.01
CA SER A 414 6.34 -1.54 -27.66
C SER A 414 7.04 -2.60 -26.79
N MET A 415 7.31 -3.80 -27.33
CA MET A 415 7.92 -4.91 -26.61
C MET A 415 9.24 -5.35 -27.26
N SER A 416 10.23 -5.66 -26.45
CA SER A 416 11.51 -6.18 -26.88
C SER A 416 11.38 -7.57 -27.52
N GLU A 417 12.17 -7.86 -28.54
CA GLU A 417 12.09 -9.09 -29.32
C GLU A 417 12.30 -10.36 -28.48
N TYR A 418 13.21 -10.33 -27.49
CA TYR A 418 13.43 -11.47 -26.61
C TYR A 418 12.18 -11.82 -25.80
N LEU A 419 11.41 -10.84 -25.30
CA LEU A 419 10.15 -11.07 -24.58
C LEU A 419 9.08 -11.66 -25.50
N MET A 420 8.96 -11.14 -26.72
CA MET A 420 8.03 -11.68 -27.71
C MET A 420 8.34 -13.14 -28.02
N SER A 421 9.64 -13.47 -28.18
CA SER A 421 10.08 -14.85 -28.43
C SER A 421 9.77 -15.78 -27.26
N GLU A 422 10.00 -15.35 -26.01
CA GLU A 422 9.68 -16.13 -24.81
C GLU A 422 8.16 -16.32 -24.64
N ILE A 423 7.37 -15.29 -24.91
CA ILE A 423 5.89 -15.37 -24.87
C ILE A 423 5.39 -16.35 -25.92
N ALA A 424 5.89 -16.27 -27.15
CA ALA A 424 5.51 -17.18 -28.23
C ALA A 424 5.89 -18.65 -27.95
N ALA A 425 6.96 -18.87 -27.19
CA ALA A 425 7.38 -20.21 -26.75
C ALA A 425 6.58 -20.75 -25.56
N SER A 426 5.78 -19.92 -24.89
CA SER A 426 5.02 -20.29 -23.70
C SER A 426 3.65 -20.85 -24.07
N ALA A 427 3.41 -22.14 -23.78
CA ALA A 427 2.18 -22.86 -24.19
C ALA A 427 0.89 -22.35 -23.51
N ASN A 428 1.00 -21.64 -22.38
CA ASN A 428 -0.12 -21.18 -21.58
C ASN A 428 -0.28 -19.64 -21.60
N ILE A 429 0.39 -18.94 -22.53
CA ILE A 429 0.22 -17.50 -22.72
C ILE A 429 -0.42 -17.23 -24.08
N ASP A 430 -1.62 -16.67 -24.07
CA ASP A 430 -2.34 -16.26 -25.27
C ASP A 430 -2.25 -14.74 -25.44
N VAL A 431 -1.97 -14.28 -26.67
CA VAL A 431 -1.95 -12.85 -26.99
C VAL A 431 -3.16 -12.50 -27.86
N ARG A 432 -4.00 -11.61 -27.34
CA ARG A 432 -5.15 -11.05 -28.08
C ARG A 432 -4.84 -9.62 -28.46
N LEU A 433 -4.51 -9.43 -29.72
CA LEU A 433 -4.28 -8.11 -30.32
C LEU A 433 -5.62 -7.41 -30.60
N ARG A 434 -5.59 -6.10 -30.75
CA ARG A 434 -6.76 -5.24 -31.00
C ARG A 434 -7.90 -5.48 -30.02
N THR A 435 -7.57 -5.80 -28.77
CA THR A 435 -8.53 -6.15 -27.73
C THR A 435 -8.40 -5.18 -26.56
N GLN A 436 -9.53 -4.65 -26.11
CA GLN A 436 -9.60 -3.82 -24.92
C GLN A 436 -10.61 -4.36 -23.90
N VAL A 437 -10.35 -4.05 -22.63
CA VAL A 437 -11.31 -4.27 -21.55
C VAL A 437 -12.28 -3.09 -21.56
N ILE A 438 -13.57 -3.36 -21.61
CA ILE A 438 -14.62 -2.33 -21.61
C ILE A 438 -15.51 -2.39 -20.37
N ASP A 439 -15.57 -3.56 -19.69
CA ASP A 439 -16.28 -3.76 -18.44
C ASP A 439 -15.78 -5.02 -17.73
N GLY A 440 -16.33 -5.33 -16.57
CA GLY A 440 -16.06 -6.55 -15.81
C GLY A 440 -16.61 -6.44 -14.41
N GLY A 441 -16.62 -7.56 -13.68
CA GLY A 441 -17.22 -7.56 -12.36
C GLY A 441 -16.99 -8.82 -11.56
N GLY A 442 -17.66 -8.85 -10.40
CA GLY A 442 -17.67 -9.95 -9.44
C GLY A 442 -18.24 -9.50 -8.10
N ARG A 443 -18.57 -10.41 -7.23
CA ARG A 443 -19.22 -10.09 -5.94
C ARG A 443 -18.25 -9.58 -4.88
N GLN A 444 -17.19 -10.33 -4.64
CA GLN A 444 -16.14 -10.00 -3.66
C GLN A 444 -14.76 -9.89 -4.29
N ARG A 445 -14.60 -10.46 -5.47
CA ARG A 445 -13.39 -10.46 -6.27
C ARG A 445 -13.77 -10.45 -7.74
N LEU A 446 -12.80 -10.21 -8.60
CA LEU A 446 -13.00 -10.31 -10.03
C LEU A 446 -13.43 -11.74 -10.42
N GLU A 447 -14.47 -11.87 -11.21
CA GLU A 447 -15.02 -13.14 -11.72
C GLU A 447 -14.99 -13.18 -13.26
N ASP A 448 -15.20 -12.03 -13.90
CA ASP A 448 -15.18 -11.92 -15.37
C ASP A 448 -14.79 -10.52 -15.86
N LEU A 449 -14.43 -10.46 -17.15
CA LEU A 449 -14.17 -9.24 -17.91
C LEU A 449 -15.02 -9.24 -19.17
N VAL A 450 -15.47 -8.05 -19.57
CA VAL A 450 -16.06 -7.83 -20.89
C VAL A 450 -14.99 -7.23 -21.79
N LEU A 451 -14.66 -7.95 -22.84
CA LEU A 451 -13.66 -7.58 -23.84
C LEU A 451 -14.34 -7.10 -25.12
N GLN A 452 -13.70 -6.16 -25.81
CA GLN A 452 -14.12 -5.71 -27.12
C GLN A 452 -12.98 -5.88 -28.13
N ASP A 453 -13.26 -6.52 -29.24
CA ASP A 453 -12.39 -6.53 -30.42
C ASP A 453 -12.51 -5.19 -31.16
N LEU A 454 -11.41 -4.47 -31.26
CA LEU A 454 -11.36 -3.13 -31.83
C LEU A 454 -11.53 -3.08 -33.36
N ALA A 455 -11.38 -4.21 -34.05
CA ALA A 455 -11.54 -4.29 -35.48
C ALA A 455 -13.01 -4.56 -35.89
N SER A 456 -13.67 -5.47 -35.17
CA SER A 456 -15.06 -5.87 -35.49
C SER A 456 -16.10 -5.15 -34.63
N GLY A 457 -15.69 -4.59 -33.49
CA GLY A 457 -16.59 -4.05 -32.46
C GLY A 457 -17.30 -5.13 -31.65
N ALA A 458 -17.04 -6.41 -31.89
CA ALA A 458 -17.66 -7.53 -31.19
C ALA A 458 -17.22 -7.57 -29.73
N THR A 459 -18.13 -7.93 -28.83
CA THR A 459 -17.88 -8.07 -27.41
C THR A 459 -18.01 -9.51 -26.96
N GLU A 460 -17.19 -9.92 -26.00
CA GLU A 460 -17.26 -11.22 -25.34
C GLU A 460 -17.03 -11.09 -23.84
N THR A 461 -17.59 -12.00 -23.06
CA THR A 461 -17.31 -12.12 -21.62
C THR A 461 -16.30 -13.23 -21.39
N LEU A 462 -15.19 -12.90 -20.71
CA LEU A 462 -14.10 -13.83 -20.41
C LEU A 462 -14.04 -14.07 -18.89
N PRO A 463 -14.30 -15.30 -18.40
CA PRO A 463 -14.07 -15.64 -17.01
C PRO A 463 -12.58 -15.48 -16.64
N THR A 464 -12.30 -14.81 -15.53
CA THR A 464 -10.92 -14.59 -15.05
C THR A 464 -10.88 -14.32 -13.56
N ALA A 465 -9.86 -14.86 -12.89
CA ALA A 465 -9.67 -14.64 -11.47
C ALA A 465 -8.90 -13.34 -11.15
N ALA A 466 -8.14 -12.82 -12.13
CA ALA A 466 -7.39 -11.59 -11.95
C ALA A 466 -7.12 -10.84 -13.25
N LEU A 467 -7.05 -9.51 -13.15
CA LEU A 467 -6.63 -8.58 -14.18
C LEU A 467 -5.44 -7.76 -13.70
N PHE A 468 -4.33 -7.82 -14.41
CA PHE A 468 -3.15 -6.98 -14.20
C PHE A 468 -3.12 -5.86 -15.24
N VAL A 469 -3.27 -4.62 -14.79
CA VAL A 469 -3.32 -3.43 -15.66
C VAL A 469 -1.94 -2.82 -15.76
N LEU A 470 -1.30 -3.00 -16.91
CA LEU A 470 0.08 -2.58 -17.22
C LEU A 470 0.13 -1.71 -18.48
N ILE A 471 -0.79 -0.74 -18.56
CA ILE A 471 -0.98 0.18 -19.70
C ILE A 471 -0.13 1.45 -19.61
N GLY A 472 0.87 1.43 -18.73
CA GLY A 472 1.84 2.51 -18.55
C GLY A 472 1.67 3.27 -17.23
N ALA A 473 2.66 4.13 -16.98
CA ALA A 473 2.71 5.02 -15.83
C ALA A 473 3.09 6.42 -16.29
N GLU A 474 2.60 7.43 -15.61
CA GLU A 474 2.89 8.84 -15.87
C GLU A 474 3.70 9.43 -14.73
N PRO A 475 4.95 9.88 -14.99
CA PRO A 475 5.76 10.53 -13.97
C PRO A 475 5.24 11.94 -13.68
N HIS A 476 5.31 12.35 -12.40
CA HIS A 476 4.83 13.66 -11.97
C HIS A 476 5.87 14.77 -12.23
N THR A 477 6.26 14.97 -13.48
CA THR A 477 7.37 15.83 -13.92
C THR A 477 6.95 17.06 -14.74
N ALA A 478 5.66 17.24 -15.00
CA ALA A 478 5.16 18.33 -15.85
C ALA A 478 5.53 19.74 -15.33
N TRP A 479 5.73 19.91 -14.02
CA TRP A 479 6.11 21.17 -13.38
C TRP A 479 7.61 21.45 -13.38
N LEU A 480 8.45 20.45 -13.72
CA LEU A 480 9.90 20.60 -13.75
C LEU A 480 10.32 21.55 -14.89
N PRO A 481 11.32 22.40 -14.64
CA PRO A 481 11.87 23.27 -15.68
C PRO A 481 12.49 22.46 -16.83
N PRO A 482 12.56 23.04 -18.04
CA PRO A 482 13.19 22.38 -19.20
C PRO A 482 14.65 21.96 -18.98
N ALA A 483 15.36 22.64 -18.08
CA ALA A 483 16.73 22.31 -17.70
C ALA A 483 16.89 20.90 -17.09
N ILE A 484 15.83 20.33 -16.50
CA ILE A 484 15.82 18.92 -16.05
C ILE A 484 15.50 18.04 -17.26
N ALA A 485 16.49 17.32 -17.75
CA ALA A 485 16.37 16.41 -18.88
C ALA A 485 15.44 15.23 -18.57
N ARG A 486 14.58 14.90 -19.52
CA ARG A 486 13.58 13.85 -19.43
C ARG A 486 13.54 13.06 -20.73
N ASP A 487 13.17 11.80 -20.64
CA ASP A 487 12.87 11.00 -21.82
C ASP A 487 11.53 11.44 -22.48
N ARG A 488 11.19 10.79 -23.59
CA ARG A 488 9.95 11.08 -24.35
C ARG A 488 8.67 10.79 -23.56
N GLN A 489 8.75 9.99 -22.50
CA GLN A 489 7.64 9.63 -21.62
C GLN A 489 7.57 10.53 -20.37
N GLY A 490 8.55 11.42 -20.18
CA GLY A 490 8.63 12.37 -19.08
C GLY A 490 9.42 11.88 -17.86
N PHE A 491 10.04 10.70 -17.90
CA PHE A 491 10.91 10.23 -16.81
C PHE A 491 12.23 11.00 -16.77
N VAL A 492 12.71 11.28 -15.56
CA VAL A 492 13.94 12.07 -15.34
C VAL A 492 15.17 11.23 -15.70
N LEU A 493 16.03 11.76 -16.56
CA LEU A 493 17.34 11.18 -16.90
C LEU A 493 18.36 11.50 -15.82
N THR A 494 19.23 10.54 -15.49
CA THR A 494 20.25 10.68 -14.45
C THR A 494 21.58 10.04 -14.83
N GLY A 495 22.65 10.53 -14.23
CA GLY A 495 23.99 9.92 -14.34
C GLY A 495 24.47 9.80 -15.78
N THR A 496 24.92 8.62 -16.14
CA THR A 496 25.46 8.35 -17.48
C THR A 496 24.45 8.43 -18.61
N GLU A 497 23.14 8.34 -18.30
CA GLU A 497 22.07 8.49 -19.30
C GLU A 497 22.08 9.91 -19.91
N LEU A 498 22.52 10.91 -19.16
CA LEU A 498 22.65 12.31 -19.63
C LEU A 498 23.69 12.46 -20.73
N LEU A 499 24.70 11.60 -20.74
CA LEU A 499 25.84 11.64 -21.65
C LEU A 499 25.68 10.67 -22.85
N ALA A 500 24.54 9.96 -22.93
CA ALA A 500 24.25 9.02 -23.99
C ALA A 500 24.04 9.76 -25.34
N ASP A 501 24.48 9.13 -26.43
CA ASP A 501 24.29 9.65 -27.78
C ASP A 501 22.81 9.95 -28.09
N GLY A 502 22.52 11.16 -28.54
CA GLY A 502 21.17 11.63 -28.85
C GLY A 502 20.47 12.42 -27.75
N ASN A 503 21.09 12.60 -26.59
CA ASN A 503 20.63 13.51 -25.55
C ASN A 503 21.46 14.83 -25.67
N ASP A 504 20.82 15.92 -26.06
CA ASP A 504 21.44 17.26 -26.12
C ASP A 504 21.56 17.89 -24.72
N VAL A 505 22.27 17.21 -23.81
CA VAL A 505 22.50 17.68 -22.44
C VAL A 505 23.93 18.18 -22.31
N GLU A 506 24.08 19.48 -22.13
CA GLU A 506 25.37 20.10 -21.79
C GLU A 506 25.61 20.00 -20.28
N TRP A 507 26.56 19.13 -19.89
CA TRP A 507 26.90 18.97 -18.47
C TRP A 507 27.90 20.07 -18.03
N PRO A 508 27.57 20.90 -17.02
CA PRO A 508 28.31 22.12 -16.72
C PRO A 508 29.55 21.93 -15.83
N LEU A 509 29.77 20.74 -15.25
CA LEU A 509 30.87 20.51 -14.31
C LEU A 509 31.98 19.66 -14.93
N PRO A 510 33.26 19.84 -14.46
CA PRO A 510 34.40 19.09 -15.00
C PRO A 510 34.36 17.58 -14.62
N ARG A 511 33.62 17.19 -13.59
CA ARG A 511 33.36 15.79 -13.23
C ARG A 511 32.16 15.22 -14.00
N SER A 512 32.07 13.91 -14.11
CA SER A 512 30.86 13.25 -14.61
C SER A 512 29.68 13.45 -13.66
N PRO A 513 28.43 13.41 -14.16
CA PRO A 513 27.23 13.36 -13.30
C PRO A 513 27.30 12.17 -12.36
N LEU A 514 26.86 12.35 -11.11
CA LEU A 514 26.70 11.24 -10.17
C LEU A 514 25.52 10.36 -10.59
N LEU A 515 25.49 9.10 -10.15
CA LEU A 515 24.55 8.07 -10.62
C LEU A 515 23.09 8.54 -10.64
N LEU A 516 22.64 9.24 -9.60
CA LEU A 516 21.26 9.73 -9.47
C LEU A 516 21.15 11.25 -9.69
N GLU A 517 22.23 11.92 -10.11
CA GLU A 517 22.22 13.35 -10.38
C GLU A 517 21.56 13.63 -11.72
N THR A 518 20.68 14.62 -11.77
CA THR A 518 20.00 15.06 -12.98
C THR A 518 20.92 15.97 -13.83
N SER A 519 20.43 16.47 -14.95
CA SER A 519 21.14 17.48 -15.79
C SER A 519 21.42 18.80 -15.07
N VAL A 520 20.87 19.01 -13.88
CA VAL A 520 21.13 20.20 -13.05
C VAL A 520 21.92 19.76 -11.80
N PRO A 521 23.20 20.21 -11.66
CA PRO A 521 24.01 19.84 -10.51
C PRO A 521 23.35 20.15 -9.17
N GLY A 522 23.46 19.20 -8.22
CA GLY A 522 22.82 19.30 -6.91
C GLY A 522 21.31 19.02 -6.91
N VAL A 523 20.75 18.60 -8.05
CA VAL A 523 19.39 18.07 -8.14
C VAL A 523 19.49 16.59 -8.49
N PHE A 524 18.96 15.74 -7.63
CA PHE A 524 18.99 14.28 -7.76
C PHE A 524 17.59 13.74 -8.02
N SER A 525 17.48 12.55 -8.60
CA SER A 525 16.20 11.88 -8.81
C SER A 525 16.27 10.43 -8.32
N ALA A 526 15.24 9.98 -7.58
CA ALA A 526 15.20 8.64 -7.00
C ALA A 526 13.78 8.03 -7.08
N GLY A 527 13.72 6.72 -7.24
CA GLY A 527 12.48 5.97 -7.33
C GLY A 527 11.82 6.03 -8.70
N ASP A 528 10.52 5.77 -8.72
CA ASP A 528 9.76 5.49 -9.95
C ASP A 528 9.73 6.64 -10.97
N VAL A 529 9.99 7.86 -10.54
CA VAL A 529 10.05 9.06 -11.41
C VAL A 529 11.30 9.06 -12.32
N ARG A 530 12.33 8.30 -11.95
CA ARG A 530 13.58 8.19 -12.70
C ARG A 530 13.46 7.24 -13.90
N HIS A 531 14.05 7.59 -15.03
CA HIS A 531 14.23 6.69 -16.18
C HIS A 531 14.96 5.41 -15.75
N GLY A 532 14.59 4.28 -16.30
CA GLY A 532 15.23 2.99 -16.02
C GLY A 532 15.10 2.47 -14.58
N SER A 533 14.35 3.15 -13.69
CA SER A 533 14.16 2.69 -12.31
C SER A 533 13.38 1.37 -12.24
N VAL A 534 13.78 0.50 -11.31
CA VAL A 534 13.04 -0.73 -11.02
C VAL A 534 11.85 -0.38 -10.12
N LYS A 535 10.62 -0.54 -10.63
CA LYS A 535 9.37 -0.19 -9.93
C LYS A 535 9.10 -1.15 -8.77
N ARG A 536 9.89 -1.07 -7.70
CA ARG A 536 9.82 -1.88 -6.48
C ARG A 536 10.08 -0.99 -5.26
N VAL A 537 9.38 -1.28 -4.17
CA VAL A 537 9.55 -0.53 -2.90
C VAL A 537 11.00 -0.59 -2.41
N ALA A 538 11.60 -1.79 -2.40
CA ALA A 538 12.99 -1.96 -1.95
C ALA A 538 14.00 -1.21 -2.84
N SER A 539 13.79 -1.19 -4.16
CA SER A 539 14.65 -0.44 -5.10
C SER A 539 14.54 1.06 -4.87
N ALA A 540 13.31 1.57 -4.71
CA ALA A 540 13.08 2.98 -4.41
C ALA A 540 13.73 3.40 -3.08
N VAL A 541 13.62 2.56 -2.04
CA VAL A 541 14.30 2.78 -0.74
C VAL A 541 15.82 2.82 -0.93
N GLY A 542 16.39 1.89 -1.70
CA GLY A 542 17.82 1.87 -2.00
C GLY A 542 18.29 3.12 -2.75
N GLU A 543 17.54 3.54 -3.78
CA GLU A 543 17.86 4.77 -4.51
C GLU A 543 17.78 6.02 -3.62
N GLY A 544 16.80 6.11 -2.70
CA GLY A 544 16.70 7.21 -1.75
C GLY A 544 17.96 7.33 -0.85
N ALA A 545 18.45 6.20 -0.33
CA ALA A 545 19.69 6.16 0.46
C ALA A 545 20.93 6.56 -0.37
N ILE A 546 21.05 6.04 -1.61
CA ILE A 546 22.15 6.38 -2.52
C ILE A 546 22.13 7.88 -2.87
N ALA A 547 20.94 8.45 -3.09
CA ALA A 547 20.80 9.88 -3.38
C ALA A 547 21.38 10.74 -2.27
N VAL A 548 21.13 10.42 -1.00
CA VAL A 548 21.68 11.17 0.15
C VAL A 548 23.20 11.08 0.19
N ARG A 549 23.79 9.90 -0.02
CA ARG A 549 25.23 9.76 -0.12
C ARG A 549 25.81 10.69 -1.21
N GLN A 550 25.16 10.76 -2.36
CA GLN A 550 25.60 11.63 -3.46
C GLN A 550 25.36 13.11 -3.15
N VAL A 551 24.33 13.44 -2.36
CA VAL A 551 24.15 14.79 -1.83
C VAL A 551 25.36 15.19 -0.96
N HIS A 552 25.83 14.33 -0.08
CA HIS A 552 27.04 14.60 0.73
C HIS A 552 28.26 14.81 -0.16
N GLU A 553 28.47 13.99 -1.19
CA GLU A 553 29.55 14.13 -2.16
C GLU A 553 29.47 15.47 -2.91
N TYR A 554 28.26 15.90 -3.26
CA TYR A 554 28.04 17.18 -3.92
C TYR A 554 28.28 18.38 -3.00
N LEU A 555 27.93 18.27 -1.71
CA LEU A 555 28.07 19.35 -0.72
C LEU A 555 29.49 19.50 -0.12
N SER A 556 30.37 18.50 -0.33
CA SER A 556 31.77 18.51 0.11
C SER A 556 32.65 19.36 -0.78
#